data_44b51e8ccfec1795ba86dfd6dcf1741c
#
_entry.id   44b51e8ccfec1795ba86dfd6dcf1741c
#
_cell.length_a   1.000
_cell.length_b   1.000
_cell.length_c   1.000
_cell.angle_alpha   90.00
_cell.angle_beta   90.00
_cell.angle_gamma   90.00
#
_symmetry.space_group_name_H-M   'P 1'
#
loop_
_entity.id
_entity.type
_entity.pdbx_description
1 polymer ?
#
loop_
_entity_poly.entity_id
_entity_poly.type
_entity_poly.pdbx_seq_one_letter_code
_entity_poly.pdbx_strand_id
1 'polypeptide(L)' 'MKLLAIETATEACSAALLIDDETHLRYEVKPRGHSELLLSMMDDLLAEAELTPSQLDAMAFGRGPGSFT' A
#
# COMPACT_ATOMS: atom_id res chain seq x y z
N MET A 1 -5.20 15.05 3.95
CA MET A 1 -5.08 13.77 4.63
C MET A 1 -4.15 12.83 3.86
N LYS A 2 -3.30 12.12 4.56
CA LYS A 2 -2.37 11.18 3.95
C LYS A 2 -2.67 9.77 4.45
N LEU A 3 -3.09 8.91 3.55
CA LEU A 3 -3.51 7.56 3.88
C LEU A 3 -2.74 6.55 3.02
N LEU A 4 -2.20 5.53 3.66
CA LEU A 4 -1.61 4.40 2.96
C LEU A 4 -2.50 3.19 3.16
N ALA A 5 -2.97 2.62 2.07
CA ALA A 5 -3.82 1.44 2.09
C ALA A 5 -3.09 0.26 1.44
N ILE A 6 -3.14 -0.88 2.08
CA ILE A 6 -2.45 -2.07 1.62
C ILE A 6 -3.44 -3.23 1.60
N GLU A 7 -3.43 -3.98 0.52
CA GLU A 7 -4.30 -5.14 0.41
C GLU A 7 -3.52 -6.33 -0.12
N THR A 8 -3.72 -7.48 0.49
CA THR A 8 -3.15 -8.74 0.02
C THR A 8 -4.26 -9.70 -0.37
N ALA A 9 -4.05 -10.37 -1.48
CA ALA A 9 -4.90 -11.48 -1.90
C ALA A 9 -3.99 -12.69 -2.04
N THR A 10 -4.55 -13.80 -2.47
CA THR A 10 -3.81 -15.06 -2.54
C THR A 10 -2.48 -14.95 -3.29
N GLU A 11 -2.50 -14.29 -4.44
CA GLU A 11 -1.31 -14.16 -5.28
C GLU A 11 -0.99 -12.73 -5.67
N ALA A 12 -1.62 -11.77 -5.02
CA ALA A 12 -1.45 -10.39 -5.42
C ALA A 12 -1.32 -9.47 -4.21
N CYS A 13 -0.58 -8.41 -4.38
CA CYS A 13 -0.45 -7.36 -3.40
C CYS A 13 -0.74 -6.04 -4.07
N SER A 14 -1.43 -5.16 -3.37
CA SER A 14 -1.61 -3.82 -3.87
C SER A 14 -1.39 -2.83 -2.73
N ALA A 15 -0.95 -1.63 -3.10
CA ALA A 15 -0.77 -0.55 -2.16
C ALA A 15 -1.21 0.73 -2.82
N ALA A 16 -1.87 1.58 -2.07
CA ALA A 16 -2.31 2.88 -2.56
C ALA A 16 -1.94 3.93 -1.55
N LEU A 17 -1.36 5.01 -2.02
CA LEU A 17 -1.05 6.16 -1.19
C LEU A 17 -1.94 7.31 -1.65
N LEU A 18 -2.78 7.78 -0.74
CA LEU A 18 -3.68 8.89 -1.02
C LEU A 18 -3.18 10.12 -0.29
N ILE A 19 -2.96 11.19 -1.04
CA ILE A 19 -2.48 12.46 -0.51
C ILE A 19 -3.40 13.54 -1.05
N ASP A 20 -4.34 13.98 -0.22
CA ASP A 20 -5.32 14.98 -0.62
C ASP A 20 -5.98 14.61 -1.95
N ASP A 21 -5.56 15.24 -3.05
CA ASP A 21 -6.14 15.02 -4.37
C ASP A 21 -5.39 13.98 -5.21
N GLU A 22 -4.27 13.49 -4.72
CA GLU A 22 -3.43 12.57 -5.48
C GLU A 22 -3.57 11.13 -5.01
N THR A 23 -3.49 10.21 -5.95
CA THR A 23 -3.49 8.79 -5.64
C THR A 23 -2.33 8.13 -6.37
N HIS A 24 -1.50 7.42 -5.63
CA HIS A 24 -0.39 6.66 -6.16
C HIS A 24 -0.68 5.18 -5.90
N LEU A 25 -0.56 4.36 -6.94
CA LEU A 25 -0.88 2.94 -6.84
C LEU A 25 0.30 2.07 -7.21
N ARG A 26 0.39 0.93 -6.55
CA ARG A 26 1.30 -0.15 -6.91
C ARG A 26 0.54 -1.46 -6.84
N TYR A 27 0.80 -2.32 -7.79
CA TYR A 27 0.15 -3.63 -7.87
C TYR A 27 1.16 -4.65 -8.37
N GLU A 28 1.26 -5.77 -7.68
CA GLU A 28 2.16 -6.85 -8.04
C GLU A 28 1.48 -8.18 -7.83
N VAL A 29 1.77 -9.13 -8.71
CA VAL A 29 1.32 -10.50 -8.57
C VAL A 29 2.53 -11.34 -8.19
N LYS A 30 2.47 -11.94 -7.00
CA LYS A 30 3.57 -12.73 -6.49
C LYS A 30 3.03 -13.78 -5.53
N PRO A 31 3.19 -15.08 -5.84
CA PRO A 31 2.65 -16.14 -5.00
C PRO A 31 3.25 -16.22 -3.60
N ARG A 32 4.45 -15.70 -3.42
CA ARG A 32 5.15 -15.79 -2.14
C ARG A 32 5.89 -14.49 -1.86
N GLY A 33 6.24 -14.30 -0.61
CA GLY A 33 7.03 -13.15 -0.21
C GLY A 33 6.24 -11.86 -0.12
N HIS A 34 4.96 -11.98 0.21
CA HIS A 34 4.09 -10.81 0.30
C HIS A 34 4.60 -9.75 1.29
N SER A 35 5.16 -10.19 2.42
CA SER A 35 5.62 -9.25 3.43
C SER A 35 6.75 -8.37 2.90
N GLU A 36 7.73 -8.98 2.25
CA GLU A 36 8.85 -8.25 1.69
C GLU A 36 8.39 -7.35 0.56
N LEU A 37 7.51 -7.87 -0.28
CA LEU A 37 6.98 -7.10 -1.39
C LEU A 37 6.19 -5.89 -0.92
N LEU A 38 5.36 -6.07 0.10
CA LEU A 38 4.57 -4.97 0.64
C LEU A 38 5.46 -3.88 1.21
N LEU A 39 6.50 -4.24 1.95
CA LEU A 39 7.42 -3.26 2.51
C LEU A 39 8.10 -2.47 1.40
N SER A 40 8.52 -3.16 0.34
CA SER A 40 9.13 -2.51 -0.80
C SER A 40 8.16 -1.56 -1.50
N MET A 41 6.92 -1.98 -1.67
CA MET A 41 5.90 -1.15 -2.30
C MET A 41 5.60 0.10 -1.47
N MET A 42 5.52 -0.07 -0.16
CA MET A 42 5.32 1.05 0.76
C MET A 42 6.46 2.05 0.65
N ASP A 43 7.68 1.55 0.70
CA ASP A 43 8.87 2.41 0.60
C ASP A 43 8.88 3.16 -0.72
N ASP A 44 8.56 2.49 -1.82
CA ASP A 44 8.53 3.11 -3.14
C ASP A 44 7.48 4.22 -3.20
N LEU A 45 6.29 3.95 -2.68
CA LEU A 45 5.22 4.94 -2.69
C LEU A 45 5.57 6.16 -1.85
N LEU A 46 6.10 5.93 -0.66
CA LEU A 46 6.47 7.02 0.23
C LEU A 46 7.62 7.84 -0.34
N ALA A 47 8.61 7.17 -0.92
CA ALA A 47 9.73 7.86 -1.55
C ALA A 47 9.27 8.70 -2.75
N GLU A 48 8.36 8.17 -3.55
CA GLU A 48 7.82 8.87 -4.70
C GLU A 48 7.10 10.15 -4.28
N ALA A 49 6.42 10.11 -3.14
CA ALA A 49 5.71 11.26 -2.59
C ALA A 49 6.56 12.12 -1.67
N GLU A 50 7.80 11.73 -1.45
CA GLU A 50 8.72 12.41 -0.54
C GLU A 50 8.18 12.47 0.89
N LEU A 51 7.59 11.36 1.34
CA LEU A 51 7.02 11.24 2.67
C LEU A 51 7.75 10.20 3.49
N THR A 52 7.65 10.35 4.81
CA THR A 52 8.08 9.30 5.74
C THR A 52 6.82 8.67 6.36
N PRO A 53 6.93 7.44 6.89
CA PRO A 53 5.76 6.81 7.53
C PRO A 53 5.12 7.66 8.63
N SER A 54 5.92 8.42 9.35
CA SER A 54 5.40 9.26 10.44
C SER A 54 4.53 10.41 9.96
N GLN A 55 4.57 10.71 8.68
CA GLN A 55 3.76 11.78 8.10
C GLN A 55 2.38 11.31 7.67
N LEU A 56 2.13 10.02 7.74
CA LEU A 56 0.83 9.46 7.40
C LEU A 56 -0.19 9.74 8.49
N ASP A 57 -1.40 10.07 8.10
CA ASP A 57 -2.51 10.27 9.05
C ASP A 57 -3.16 8.96 9.42
N ALA A 58 -3.14 7.99 8.52
CA ALA A 58 -3.76 6.71 8.76
C ALA A 58 -3.16 5.64 7.85
N MET A 59 -3.32 4.40 8.24
CA MET A 59 -2.97 3.24 7.43
C MET A 59 -4.15 2.27 7.46
N ALA A 60 -4.43 1.66 6.34
CA ALA A 60 -5.48 0.67 6.21
C ALA A 60 -4.88 -0.63 5.69
N PHE A 61 -5.28 -1.73 6.27
CA PHE A 61 -4.84 -3.05 5.87
C PHE A 61 -6.04 -3.89 5.52
N GLY A 62 -5.92 -4.65 4.46
CA GLY A 62 -6.95 -5.57 4.06
C GLY A 62 -6.35 -6.89 3.63
N ARG A 63 -7.16 -7.91 3.66
CA ARG A 63 -6.76 -9.23 3.21
C ARG A 63 -7.87 -9.76 2.30
N GLY A 64 -7.53 -9.98 1.04
CA GLY A 64 -8.49 -10.44 0.07
C GLY A 64 -8.91 -11.87 0.24
N PRO A 65 -10.01 -12.30 -0.43
CA PRO A 65 -10.95 -11.41 -1.09
C PRO A 65 -11.85 -10.69 -0.11
N GLY A 66 -12.46 -9.61 -0.57
CA GLY A 66 -13.39 -8.86 0.27
C GLY A 66 -12.75 -7.92 1.27
N SER A 67 -11.47 -7.61 1.06
CA SER A 67 -10.72 -6.75 1.94
C SER A 67 -11.23 -5.31 1.89
N PHE A 68 -11.01 -4.58 2.96
CA PHE A 68 -11.43 -3.18 3.10
C PHE A 68 -12.94 -2.97 3.12
N THR A 69 -13.70 -3.98 3.34
CA THR A 69 -15.15 -3.86 3.41
C THR A 69 -15.68 -4.00 4.82
#